data_870aad4d41fa27c51923c76b253d63eb
#
_entry.id   870aad4d41fa27c51923c76b253d63eb
#
_cell.length_a   1.000
_cell.length_b   1.000
_cell.length_c   1.000
_cell.angle_alpha   90.00
_cell.angle_beta   90.00
_cell.angle_gamma   90.00
#
_symmetry.space_group_name_H-M   'P 1'
#
loop_
_entity.id
_entity.type
_entity.pdbx_description
1 polymer ?
#
loop_
_entity_poly.entity_id
_entity_poly.type
_entity_poly.pdbx_seq_one_letter_code
_entity_poly.pdbx_strand_id
1 'polypeptide(L)'
;MAHGKRIALVLALLSFSAHAGAQAPATVYSFVGGGDGEVPMGDLAVASGPNGPVLYGATYSEPSIVFSLTPPASPGGDWTYAVVYTLTGGPAIGAGPYLPMGGVVLGSGGVLYGTTLSGGGGTDCKQSLGCGTVFSLTPPPSPGGGWAEATLYAFTGGSDGALPKAGVIAGAGGVLYGATSGGGTFGGGTVFALTPPASAGGAWTETVLHSFGGGPDGATPKGSIAASPDGGLYGTTLNGGTAGCGTAFALKPPASAGDAWTKQTLYSFACAPDGSQPDAALALGGGALYGTTHTGGTGTCPRGCGTVFSLAPPALPGGDWTEAVLHSFTGGTDGAFPAFAGVTIGSGGVLYGTTADGGGTGQGAVYSLTPPASPGGQWTETVLGFGGIANASAGPNGGVTVGPDGVLYGTSTAGGARNNGTVFAWKP
;
A
#
# COMPACT_ATOMS: atom_id res chain seq x y z
N MET A 1 -32.66 -43.19 10.25
CA MET A 1 -33.20 -41.84 10.53
C MET A 1 -32.03 -40.89 10.62
N ALA A 2 -31.76 -40.21 9.53
CA ALA A 2 -30.63 -39.28 9.41
C ALA A 2 -31.13 -37.85 9.64
N HIS A 3 -30.65 -37.22 10.71
CA HIS A 3 -30.93 -35.82 11.02
C HIS A 3 -29.95 -34.94 10.23
N GLY A 4 -30.38 -34.38 9.09
CA GLY A 4 -29.66 -33.37 8.40
C GLY A 4 -29.79 -32.02 9.13
N LYS A 5 -28.68 -31.52 9.66
CA LYS A 5 -28.57 -30.14 10.15
C LYS A 5 -28.49 -29.21 8.95
N ARG A 6 -29.53 -28.43 8.71
CA ARG A 6 -29.54 -27.30 7.78
C ARG A 6 -28.76 -26.17 8.44
N ILE A 7 -27.62 -25.81 7.86
CA ILE A 7 -26.91 -24.56 8.17
C ILE A 7 -27.70 -23.46 7.47
N ALA A 8 -28.26 -22.55 8.24
CA ALA A 8 -28.91 -21.36 7.72
C ALA A 8 -27.84 -20.37 7.27
N LEU A 9 -27.68 -20.25 5.96
CA LEU A 9 -26.87 -19.21 5.32
C LEU A 9 -27.63 -17.88 5.48
N VAL A 10 -27.07 -16.96 6.26
CA VAL A 10 -27.61 -15.58 6.36
C VAL A 10 -27.22 -14.85 5.08
N LEU A 11 -28.16 -14.75 4.15
CA LEU A 11 -28.04 -13.90 2.97
C LEU A 11 -28.13 -12.43 3.42
N ALA A 12 -27.04 -11.70 3.41
CA ALA A 12 -27.06 -10.24 3.46
C ALA A 12 -27.39 -9.71 2.04
N LEU A 13 -28.64 -9.39 1.81
CA LEU A 13 -29.10 -8.69 0.62
C LEU A 13 -28.53 -7.26 0.63
N LEU A 14 -27.55 -6.98 -0.23
CA LEU A 14 -27.10 -5.62 -0.55
C LEU A 14 -28.18 -4.91 -1.40
N SER A 15 -29.28 -4.49 -0.77
CA SER A 15 -30.20 -3.53 -1.36
C SER A 15 -29.70 -2.12 -1.05
N PHE A 16 -29.12 -1.44 -2.04
CA PHE A 16 -28.77 -0.03 -1.93
C PHE A 16 -30.03 0.83 -1.91
N SER A 17 -30.61 1.05 -0.75
CA SER A 17 -31.58 2.11 -0.54
C SER A 17 -30.84 3.38 -0.13
N ALA A 18 -31.11 4.47 -0.88
CA ALA A 18 -30.57 5.79 -0.60
C ALA A 18 -31.09 6.29 0.76
N HIS A 19 -30.27 6.12 1.79
CA HIS A 19 -30.42 6.79 3.09
C HIS A 19 -29.09 7.48 3.38
N ALA A 20 -29.17 8.78 3.68
CA ALA A 20 -28.06 9.62 4.11
C ALA A 20 -27.61 9.23 5.53
N GLY A 21 -26.85 8.14 5.62
CA GLY A 21 -26.13 7.67 6.80
C GLY A 21 -24.93 6.90 6.29
N ALA A 22 -23.73 7.17 6.80
CA ALA A 22 -22.53 6.45 6.40
C ALA A 22 -22.74 4.95 6.58
N GLN A 23 -22.72 4.22 5.47
CA GLN A 23 -22.94 2.77 5.48
C GLN A 23 -21.65 2.10 5.94
N ALA A 24 -21.73 1.17 6.89
CA ALA A 24 -20.56 0.42 7.34
C ALA A 24 -19.92 -0.35 6.16
N PRO A 25 -18.59 -0.54 6.17
CA PRO A 25 -17.92 -1.35 5.16
C PRO A 25 -18.54 -2.75 5.05
N ALA A 26 -18.70 -3.24 3.83
CA ALA A 26 -19.23 -4.58 3.56
C ALA A 26 -18.08 -5.55 3.26
N THR A 27 -18.14 -6.77 3.80
CA THR A 27 -17.18 -7.82 3.45
C THR A 27 -17.44 -8.29 2.02
N VAL A 28 -16.43 -8.16 1.17
CA VAL A 28 -16.40 -8.68 -0.20
C VAL A 28 -15.95 -10.14 -0.22
N TYR A 29 -14.91 -10.45 0.55
CA TYR A 29 -14.37 -11.78 0.69
C TYR A 29 -13.78 -12.00 2.08
N SER A 30 -13.90 -13.24 2.59
CA SER A 30 -13.36 -13.65 3.88
C SER A 30 -12.43 -14.84 3.67
N PHE A 31 -11.15 -14.67 3.96
CA PHE A 31 -10.15 -15.72 3.83
C PHE A 31 -10.39 -16.83 4.86
N VAL A 32 -10.27 -18.07 4.41
CA VAL A 32 -10.44 -19.25 5.29
C VAL A 32 -9.13 -19.91 5.66
N GLY A 33 -8.03 -19.48 5.04
CA GLY A 33 -6.69 -20.00 5.23
C GLY A 33 -6.36 -21.21 4.35
N GLY A 34 -5.08 -21.57 4.31
CA GLY A 34 -4.61 -22.65 3.44
C GLY A 34 -4.64 -22.27 1.97
N GLY A 35 -5.45 -22.95 1.16
CA GLY A 35 -5.41 -22.80 -0.31
C GLY A 35 -5.86 -21.45 -0.86
N ASP A 36 -6.54 -20.62 -0.10
CA ASP A 36 -6.92 -19.25 -0.47
C ASP A 36 -6.05 -18.16 0.18
N GLY A 37 -5.06 -18.56 0.99
CA GLY A 37 -4.16 -17.65 1.70
C GLY A 37 -4.77 -17.04 2.96
N GLU A 38 -3.98 -16.23 3.63
CA GLU A 38 -4.34 -15.52 4.84
C GLU A 38 -3.51 -14.25 5.02
N VAL A 39 -3.98 -13.34 5.86
CA VAL A 39 -3.31 -12.06 6.13
C VAL A 39 -3.11 -11.26 4.83
N PRO A 40 -4.19 -10.85 4.12
CA PRO A 40 -4.03 -9.98 2.96
C PRO A 40 -3.43 -8.64 3.38
N MET A 41 -2.39 -8.22 2.66
CA MET A 41 -1.63 -7.00 2.94
C MET A 41 -1.46 -6.15 1.68
N GLY A 42 -1.17 -4.87 1.90
CA GLY A 42 -0.96 -3.90 0.82
C GLY A 42 -2.25 -3.49 0.11
N ASP A 43 -2.09 -2.59 -0.83
CA ASP A 43 -3.19 -2.03 -1.61
C ASP A 43 -3.69 -3.01 -2.66
N LEU A 44 -4.97 -2.89 -2.99
CA LEU A 44 -5.56 -3.65 -4.08
C LEU A 44 -5.35 -2.93 -5.41
N ALA A 45 -4.90 -3.67 -6.42
CA ALA A 45 -4.96 -3.19 -7.79
C ALA A 45 -6.36 -3.41 -8.37
N VAL A 46 -6.87 -2.40 -9.08
CA VAL A 46 -8.22 -2.42 -9.65
C VAL A 46 -8.14 -2.39 -11.16
N ALA A 47 -8.70 -3.39 -11.81
CA ALA A 47 -8.85 -3.48 -13.26
C ALA A 47 -10.31 -3.34 -13.66
N SER A 48 -10.57 -2.85 -14.87
CA SER A 48 -11.90 -2.87 -15.44
C SER A 48 -12.27 -4.28 -15.92
N GLY A 49 -13.43 -4.79 -15.51
CA GLY A 49 -13.95 -6.08 -15.94
C GLY A 49 -15.37 -5.94 -16.53
N PRO A 50 -15.91 -7.01 -17.09
CA PRO A 50 -17.21 -6.97 -17.78
C PRO A 50 -18.40 -6.68 -16.84
N ASN A 51 -18.28 -7.04 -15.57
CA ASN A 51 -19.36 -6.90 -14.59
C ASN A 51 -19.02 -5.83 -13.52
N GLY A 52 -17.94 -5.08 -13.69
CA GLY A 52 -17.44 -4.10 -12.73
C GLY A 52 -15.95 -4.27 -12.44
N PRO A 53 -15.44 -3.64 -11.38
CA PRO A 53 -14.02 -3.69 -11.08
C PRO A 53 -13.55 -5.09 -10.64
N VAL A 54 -12.48 -5.59 -11.25
CA VAL A 54 -11.77 -6.78 -10.79
C VAL A 54 -10.64 -6.34 -9.87
N LEU A 55 -10.61 -6.92 -8.67
CA LEU A 55 -9.63 -6.60 -7.64
C LEU A 55 -8.51 -7.63 -7.66
N TYR A 56 -7.27 -7.18 -7.57
CA TYR A 56 -6.10 -8.05 -7.38
C TYR A 56 -5.40 -7.66 -6.09
N GLY A 57 -4.98 -8.65 -5.32
CA GLY A 57 -4.27 -8.45 -4.07
C GLY A 57 -3.31 -9.59 -3.77
N ALA A 58 -2.61 -9.49 -2.65
CA ALA A 58 -1.67 -10.52 -2.21
C ALA A 58 -1.88 -10.86 -0.73
N THR A 59 -1.56 -12.11 -0.35
CA THR A 59 -1.56 -12.58 1.04
C THR A 59 -0.13 -12.75 1.55
N TYR A 60 0.11 -12.41 2.81
CA TYR A 60 1.44 -12.40 3.42
C TYR A 60 1.87 -13.74 4.00
N SER A 61 0.93 -14.57 4.45
CA SER A 61 1.23 -15.88 5.07
C SER A 61 1.54 -16.94 4.02
N GLU A 62 2.18 -18.02 4.45
CA GLU A 62 2.40 -19.20 3.61
C GLU A 62 1.14 -20.08 3.53
N PRO A 63 0.72 -20.46 2.31
CA PRO A 63 1.30 -20.05 1.03
C PRO A 63 1.01 -18.58 0.70
N SER A 64 2.03 -17.83 0.26
CA SER A 64 1.82 -16.48 -0.25
C SER A 64 1.12 -16.54 -1.61
N ILE A 65 -0.02 -15.89 -1.72
CA ILE A 65 -0.89 -15.98 -2.89
C ILE A 65 -1.15 -14.60 -3.48
N VAL A 66 -1.05 -14.48 -4.79
CA VAL A 66 -1.68 -13.38 -5.53
C VAL A 66 -3.05 -13.87 -5.96
N PHE A 67 -4.09 -13.13 -5.62
CA PHE A 67 -5.48 -13.48 -5.87
C PHE A 67 -6.21 -12.45 -6.74
N SER A 68 -7.34 -12.85 -7.29
CA SER A 68 -8.30 -11.94 -7.90
C SER A 68 -9.70 -12.14 -7.32
N LEU A 69 -10.47 -11.06 -7.28
CA LEU A 69 -11.88 -11.04 -6.94
C LEU A 69 -12.66 -10.40 -8.09
N THR A 70 -13.58 -11.15 -8.66
CA THR A 70 -14.43 -10.69 -9.75
C THR A 70 -15.85 -10.47 -9.23
N PRO A 71 -16.46 -9.29 -9.50
CA PRO A 71 -17.82 -9.01 -9.04
C PRO A 71 -18.84 -9.92 -9.70
N PRO A 72 -19.97 -10.17 -9.02
CA PRO A 72 -21.03 -11.01 -9.57
C PRO A 72 -21.65 -10.40 -10.83
N ALA A 73 -22.12 -11.24 -11.75
CA ALA A 73 -22.80 -10.82 -12.97
C ALA A 73 -24.18 -10.16 -12.70
N SER A 74 -24.77 -10.42 -11.52
CA SER A 74 -26.06 -9.86 -11.11
C SER A 74 -25.94 -9.22 -9.72
N PRO A 75 -26.61 -8.09 -9.48
CA PRO A 75 -26.62 -7.45 -8.16
C PRO A 75 -27.04 -8.41 -7.05
N GLY A 76 -26.30 -8.41 -5.94
CA GLY A 76 -26.57 -9.26 -4.77
C GLY A 76 -26.01 -10.69 -4.85
N GLY A 77 -25.31 -11.05 -5.92
CA GLY A 77 -24.56 -12.29 -6.00
C GLY A 77 -23.22 -12.22 -5.22
N ASP A 78 -22.57 -13.36 -5.07
CA ASP A 78 -21.28 -13.46 -4.42
C ASP A 78 -20.11 -13.10 -5.36
N TRP A 79 -19.07 -12.48 -4.83
CA TRP A 79 -17.82 -12.27 -5.56
C TRP A 79 -17.12 -13.60 -5.79
N THR A 80 -16.52 -13.75 -6.96
CA THR A 80 -15.76 -14.94 -7.32
C THR A 80 -14.29 -14.72 -7.00
N TYR A 81 -13.77 -15.52 -6.06
CA TYR A 81 -12.36 -15.60 -5.73
C TYR A 81 -11.62 -16.54 -6.70
N ALA A 82 -10.41 -16.15 -7.11
CA ALA A 82 -9.51 -17.05 -7.83
C ALA A 82 -8.05 -16.83 -7.40
N VAL A 83 -7.30 -17.93 -7.28
CA VAL A 83 -5.85 -17.87 -7.14
C VAL A 83 -5.28 -17.50 -8.51
N VAL A 84 -4.60 -16.36 -8.58
CA VAL A 84 -3.85 -15.91 -9.77
C VAL A 84 -2.53 -16.66 -9.82
N TYR A 85 -1.79 -16.66 -8.72
CA TYR A 85 -0.53 -17.35 -8.61
C TYR A 85 -0.18 -17.65 -7.15
N THR A 86 0.44 -18.81 -6.91
CA THR A 86 1.02 -19.14 -5.62
C THR A 86 2.53 -18.88 -5.70
N LEU A 87 3.01 -17.93 -4.91
CA LEU A 87 4.42 -17.59 -4.84
C LEU A 87 5.16 -18.69 -4.07
N THR A 88 5.63 -19.71 -4.80
CA THR A 88 6.42 -20.79 -4.25
C THR A 88 7.88 -20.55 -4.56
N GLY A 89 8.77 -20.69 -3.56
CA GLY A 89 10.21 -20.60 -3.76
C GLY A 89 10.68 -21.51 -4.91
N GLY A 90 11.07 -20.93 -6.04
CA GLY A 90 11.66 -21.68 -7.13
C GLY A 90 13.12 -22.09 -6.81
N PRO A 91 13.64 -23.20 -7.39
CA PRO A 91 14.99 -23.67 -7.14
C PRO A 91 16.10 -22.70 -7.57
N ALA A 92 15.78 -21.70 -8.40
CA ALA A 92 16.72 -20.68 -8.87
C ALA A 92 16.85 -19.46 -7.94
N ILE A 93 15.96 -19.30 -6.95
CA ILE A 93 15.81 -18.06 -6.19
C ILE A 93 15.97 -18.27 -4.67
N GLY A 94 16.37 -19.45 -4.25
CA GLY A 94 16.51 -19.81 -2.84
C GLY A 94 15.18 -20.21 -2.19
N ALA A 95 15.20 -21.24 -1.38
CA ALA A 95 14.03 -21.68 -0.62
C ALA A 95 13.77 -20.72 0.54
N GLY A 96 12.68 -19.95 0.46
CA GLY A 96 12.25 -19.07 1.56
C GLY A 96 10.85 -18.53 1.28
N PRO A 97 10.12 -18.13 2.31
CA PRO A 97 8.80 -17.54 2.13
C PRO A 97 8.94 -16.24 1.32
N TYR A 98 8.20 -16.16 0.22
CA TYR A 98 8.02 -14.92 -0.50
C TYR A 98 6.91 -14.15 0.21
N LEU A 99 7.25 -13.06 0.86
CA LEU A 99 6.31 -12.26 1.64
C LEU A 99 5.97 -10.97 0.88
N PRO A 100 4.92 -10.94 0.04
CA PRO A 100 4.50 -9.72 -0.63
C PRO A 100 3.79 -8.80 0.36
N MET A 101 4.47 -7.76 0.82
CA MET A 101 3.90 -6.79 1.76
C MET A 101 3.20 -5.63 1.05
N GLY A 102 3.69 -5.23 -0.12
CA GLY A 102 3.25 -4.03 -0.83
C GLY A 102 2.08 -4.22 -1.79
N GLY A 103 1.43 -5.40 -1.79
CA GLY A 103 0.38 -5.68 -2.78
C GLY A 103 0.94 -5.86 -4.20
N VAL A 104 0.06 -5.71 -5.18
CA VAL A 104 0.41 -5.76 -6.61
C VAL A 104 -0.09 -4.50 -7.31
N VAL A 105 0.62 -4.09 -8.38
CA VAL A 105 0.21 -2.98 -9.25
C VAL A 105 -0.08 -3.49 -10.65
N LEU A 106 -1.12 -2.93 -11.28
CA LEU A 106 -1.51 -3.27 -12.64
C LEU A 106 -0.70 -2.44 -13.65
N GLY A 107 -0.01 -3.12 -14.55
CA GLY A 107 0.68 -2.54 -15.67
C GLY A 107 -0.08 -2.70 -16.99
N SER A 108 0.56 -2.32 -18.08
CA SER A 108 0.00 -2.47 -19.43
C SER A 108 -0.22 -3.94 -19.78
N GLY A 109 -1.25 -4.20 -20.58
CA GLY A 109 -1.59 -5.58 -21.01
C GLY A 109 -2.11 -6.47 -19.89
N GLY A 110 -2.49 -5.93 -18.73
CA GLY A 110 -2.99 -6.69 -17.59
C GLY A 110 -1.90 -7.40 -16.78
N VAL A 111 -0.63 -7.11 -17.02
CA VAL A 111 0.48 -7.65 -16.24
C VAL A 111 0.43 -7.08 -14.82
N LEU A 112 0.57 -7.94 -13.83
CA LEU A 112 0.70 -7.52 -12.43
C LEU A 112 2.19 -7.51 -12.05
N TYR A 113 2.59 -6.46 -11.33
CA TYR A 113 3.94 -6.34 -10.77
C TYR A 113 3.86 -6.27 -9.25
N GLY A 114 4.82 -6.86 -8.58
CA GLY A 114 4.91 -6.83 -7.14
C GLY A 114 6.34 -7.02 -6.63
N THR A 115 6.48 -6.92 -5.32
CA THR A 115 7.75 -7.17 -4.62
C THR A 115 7.57 -8.26 -3.59
N THR A 116 8.65 -8.94 -3.26
CA THR A 116 8.70 -9.86 -2.12
C THR A 116 9.76 -9.40 -1.13
N LEU A 117 9.46 -9.43 0.16
CA LEU A 117 10.39 -9.05 1.21
C LEU A 117 11.60 -9.97 1.27
N SER A 118 11.42 -11.24 0.93
CA SER A 118 12.43 -12.30 1.00
C SER A 118 12.54 -13.04 -0.33
N GLY A 119 13.43 -14.02 -0.41
CA GLY A 119 13.76 -14.72 -1.67
C GLY A 119 14.87 -14.02 -2.43
N GLY A 120 15.15 -14.47 -3.67
CA GLY A 120 16.16 -13.87 -4.56
C GLY A 120 17.59 -14.34 -4.36
N GLY A 121 17.89 -15.20 -3.40
CA GLY A 121 19.22 -15.82 -3.22
C GLY A 121 20.36 -14.87 -2.80
N GLY A 122 20.09 -13.60 -2.49
CA GLY A 122 21.07 -12.67 -1.95
C GLY A 122 21.61 -13.13 -0.59
N THR A 123 22.92 -13.09 -0.41
CA THR A 123 23.60 -13.60 0.80
C THR A 123 23.90 -12.54 1.84
N ASP A 124 23.84 -11.26 1.45
CA ASP A 124 24.23 -10.14 2.31
C ASP A 124 23.12 -9.70 3.27
N CYS A 125 21.92 -10.26 3.13
CA CYS A 125 20.83 -10.06 4.09
C CYS A 125 20.99 -11.00 5.28
N LYS A 126 21.07 -10.44 6.48
CA LYS A 126 21.28 -11.14 7.75
C LYS A 126 20.23 -12.19 8.11
N GLN A 127 19.14 -12.26 7.36
CA GLN A 127 18.12 -13.30 7.47
C GLN A 127 18.34 -14.28 6.32
N SER A 128 18.48 -15.53 6.61
CA SER A 128 18.75 -16.64 5.68
C SER A 128 17.72 -16.87 4.57
N LEU A 129 16.83 -15.92 4.34
CA LEU A 129 15.68 -16.01 3.43
C LEU A 129 15.85 -15.17 2.15
N GLY A 130 17.05 -14.63 1.87
CA GLY A 130 17.29 -13.73 0.72
C GLY A 130 16.93 -12.27 0.98
N CYS A 131 17.17 -11.42 -0.02
CA CYS A 131 17.07 -9.95 0.10
C CYS A 131 15.84 -9.35 -0.55
N GLY A 132 14.97 -10.19 -1.10
CA GLY A 132 13.75 -9.78 -1.78
C GLY A 132 13.88 -9.70 -3.30
N THR A 133 12.75 -9.63 -3.97
CA THR A 133 12.66 -9.61 -5.43
C THR A 133 11.64 -8.58 -5.92
N VAL A 134 11.72 -8.26 -7.20
CA VAL A 134 10.63 -7.69 -8.00
C VAL A 134 10.18 -8.75 -8.99
N PHE A 135 8.88 -9.00 -9.08
CA PHE A 135 8.31 -10.01 -9.97
C PHE A 135 7.22 -9.43 -10.87
N SER A 136 6.90 -10.16 -11.93
CA SER A 136 5.71 -9.93 -12.76
C SER A 136 4.88 -11.18 -12.87
N LEU A 137 3.57 -11.01 -13.02
CA LEU A 137 2.62 -12.05 -13.41
C LEU A 137 1.95 -11.63 -14.71
N THR A 138 2.19 -12.38 -15.76
CA THR A 138 1.60 -12.15 -17.08
C THR A 138 0.33 -12.97 -17.22
N PRO A 139 -0.81 -12.33 -17.60
CA PRO A 139 -2.05 -13.05 -17.76
C PRO A 139 -1.96 -14.06 -18.93
N PRO A 140 -2.71 -15.15 -18.88
CA PRO A 140 -2.71 -16.13 -19.96
C PRO A 140 -3.27 -15.52 -21.24
N PRO A 141 -2.76 -15.96 -22.42
CA PRO A 141 -3.23 -15.46 -23.72
C PRO A 141 -4.67 -15.89 -24.04
N SER A 142 -5.19 -16.89 -23.32
CA SER A 142 -6.56 -17.40 -23.49
C SER A 142 -7.22 -17.63 -22.14
N PRO A 143 -8.55 -17.40 -22.03
CA PRO A 143 -9.29 -17.65 -20.80
C PRO A 143 -9.09 -19.09 -20.29
N GLY A 144 -8.84 -19.23 -18.98
CA GLY A 144 -8.62 -20.52 -18.33
C GLY A 144 -7.19 -21.04 -18.37
N GLY A 145 -6.27 -20.34 -19.00
CA GLY A 145 -4.83 -20.64 -18.91
C GLY A 145 -4.24 -20.21 -17.57
N GLY A 146 -3.04 -20.70 -17.27
CA GLY A 146 -2.28 -20.27 -16.08
C GLY A 146 -1.56 -18.94 -16.29
N TRP A 147 -1.44 -18.14 -15.23
CA TRP A 147 -0.58 -16.96 -15.22
C TRP A 147 0.90 -17.38 -15.25
N ALA A 148 1.72 -16.61 -15.93
CA ALA A 148 3.16 -16.83 -15.99
C ALA A 148 3.90 -15.85 -15.06
N GLU A 149 4.66 -16.40 -14.10
CA GLU A 149 5.52 -15.62 -13.23
C GLU A 149 6.89 -15.45 -13.87
N ALA A 150 7.47 -14.24 -13.67
CA ALA A 150 8.87 -13.99 -13.93
C ALA A 150 9.47 -13.10 -12.84
N THR A 151 10.59 -13.52 -12.28
CA THR A 151 11.41 -12.67 -11.43
C THR A 151 12.16 -11.67 -12.32
N LEU A 152 11.86 -10.40 -12.16
CA LEU A 152 12.45 -9.31 -12.93
C LEU A 152 13.82 -8.90 -12.37
N TYR A 153 13.93 -8.88 -11.04
CA TYR A 153 15.15 -8.55 -10.32
C TYR A 153 15.18 -9.24 -8.96
N ALA A 154 16.37 -9.66 -8.54
CA ALA A 154 16.64 -10.23 -7.23
C ALA A 154 17.71 -9.40 -6.52
N PHE A 155 17.34 -8.76 -5.42
CA PHE A 155 18.27 -7.93 -4.65
C PHE A 155 19.37 -8.76 -3.99
N THR A 156 20.60 -8.23 -4.00
CA THR A 156 21.75 -8.90 -3.38
C THR A 156 21.94 -8.54 -1.91
N GLY A 157 21.37 -7.42 -1.46
CA GLY A 157 21.57 -6.88 -0.13
C GLY A 157 22.76 -5.92 -0.02
N GLY A 158 23.51 -5.77 -1.11
CA GLY A 158 24.64 -4.87 -1.24
C GLY A 158 24.21 -3.45 -1.61
N SER A 159 24.93 -2.85 -2.57
CA SER A 159 24.67 -1.49 -3.04
C SER A 159 23.35 -1.31 -3.77
N ASP A 160 22.75 -2.37 -4.29
CA ASP A 160 21.47 -2.42 -4.98
C ASP A 160 20.24 -2.34 -4.05
N GLY A 161 20.44 -2.54 -2.76
CA GLY A 161 19.36 -2.50 -1.77
C GLY A 161 18.92 -3.87 -1.28
N ALA A 162 17.96 -3.86 -0.33
CA ALA A 162 17.41 -5.06 0.29
C ALA A 162 16.03 -4.80 0.91
N LEU A 163 15.23 -5.87 1.02
CA LEU A 163 13.99 -5.84 1.77
C LEU A 163 13.00 -4.79 1.23
N PRO A 164 12.55 -4.89 -0.04
CA PRO A 164 11.49 -4.05 -0.57
C PRO A 164 10.18 -4.36 0.17
N LYS A 165 9.72 -3.42 0.99
CA LYS A 165 8.50 -3.57 1.81
C LYS A 165 7.26 -3.08 1.11
N ALA A 166 7.41 -2.07 0.27
CA ALA A 166 6.33 -1.55 -0.55
C ALA A 166 6.37 -2.16 -1.95
N GLY A 167 5.23 -2.07 -2.66
CA GLY A 167 5.16 -2.42 -4.08
C GLY A 167 5.95 -1.46 -4.95
N VAL A 168 6.00 -1.78 -6.24
CA VAL A 168 6.53 -0.89 -7.27
C VAL A 168 5.39 -0.06 -7.87
N ILE A 169 5.73 1.05 -8.52
CA ILE A 169 4.83 1.80 -9.40
C ILE A 169 5.31 1.72 -10.84
N ALA A 170 4.37 1.72 -11.78
CA ALA A 170 4.68 1.73 -13.20
C ALA A 170 4.82 3.18 -13.71
N GLY A 171 5.96 3.51 -14.28
CA GLY A 171 6.24 4.78 -14.94
C GLY A 171 6.18 4.71 -16.46
N ALA A 172 6.58 5.80 -17.09
CA ALA A 172 6.64 5.88 -18.55
C ALA A 172 7.61 4.85 -19.15
N GLY A 173 7.31 4.34 -20.33
CA GLY A 173 8.16 3.35 -21.01
C GLY A 173 8.20 1.98 -20.34
N GLY A 174 7.32 1.69 -19.38
CA GLY A 174 7.28 0.43 -18.63
C GLY A 174 8.35 0.33 -17.54
N VAL A 175 9.05 1.41 -17.22
CA VAL A 175 9.98 1.46 -16.09
C VAL A 175 9.20 1.30 -14.79
N LEU A 176 9.72 0.47 -13.88
CA LEU A 176 9.15 0.31 -12.54
C LEU A 176 10.03 1.06 -11.54
N TYR A 177 9.40 1.80 -10.63
CA TYR A 177 10.07 2.48 -9.54
C TYR A 177 9.66 1.88 -8.20
N GLY A 178 10.61 1.75 -7.28
CA GLY A 178 10.35 1.22 -5.96
C GLY A 178 11.40 1.66 -4.94
N ALA A 179 11.23 1.20 -3.72
CA ALA A 179 12.18 1.45 -2.62
C ALA A 179 12.53 0.16 -1.87
N THR A 180 13.74 0.12 -1.34
CA THR A 180 14.20 -0.94 -0.43
C THR A 180 14.44 -0.36 0.96
N SER A 181 14.01 -1.05 2.01
CA SER A 181 14.15 -0.55 3.38
C SER A 181 15.53 -0.77 3.99
N GLY A 182 16.39 -1.52 3.34
CA GLY A 182 17.76 -1.81 3.75
C GLY A 182 18.69 -1.93 2.55
N GLY A 183 19.95 -2.24 2.78
CA GLY A 183 20.98 -2.23 1.73
C GLY A 183 21.26 -0.82 1.22
N GLY A 184 21.82 -0.74 0.02
CA GLY A 184 22.34 0.52 -0.52
C GLY A 184 23.76 0.80 -0.01
N THR A 185 24.46 1.72 -0.67
CA THR A 185 25.86 2.06 -0.34
C THR A 185 26.10 2.40 1.14
N PHE A 186 25.08 2.96 1.78
CA PHE A 186 25.15 3.40 3.18
C PHE A 186 24.31 2.56 4.14
N GLY A 187 23.63 1.52 3.66
CA GLY A 187 22.80 0.63 4.47
C GLY A 187 21.43 1.18 4.89
N GLY A 188 21.08 2.40 4.49
CA GLY A 188 19.83 3.06 4.85
C GLY A 188 18.65 2.79 3.91
N GLY A 189 18.81 1.90 2.93
CA GLY A 189 17.85 1.61 1.87
C GLY A 189 18.09 2.43 0.62
N THR A 190 17.32 2.13 -0.42
CA THR A 190 17.44 2.78 -1.74
C THR A 190 16.09 3.17 -2.31
N VAL A 191 16.11 4.12 -3.27
CA VAL A 191 15.09 4.23 -4.32
C VAL A 191 15.72 3.73 -5.61
N PHE A 192 15.02 2.87 -6.34
CA PHE A 192 15.51 2.24 -7.54
C PHE A 192 14.55 2.41 -8.72
N ALA A 193 15.08 2.25 -9.91
CA ALA A 193 14.36 2.06 -11.16
C ALA A 193 14.70 0.71 -11.77
N LEU A 194 13.71 -0.01 -12.26
CA LEU A 194 13.90 -1.19 -13.12
C LEU A 194 13.45 -0.86 -14.52
N THR A 195 14.40 -0.85 -15.45
CA THR A 195 14.16 -0.58 -16.88
C THR A 195 13.93 -1.90 -17.60
N PRO A 196 12.83 -2.01 -18.36
CA PRO A 196 12.57 -3.22 -19.14
C PRO A 196 13.62 -3.39 -20.25
N PRO A 197 13.90 -4.63 -20.66
CA PRO A 197 14.84 -4.88 -21.75
C PRO A 197 14.35 -4.33 -23.08
N ALA A 198 15.27 -3.87 -23.93
CA ALA A 198 14.96 -3.34 -25.25
C ALA A 198 14.36 -4.40 -26.20
N SER A 199 14.58 -5.68 -25.93
CA SER A 199 14.06 -6.82 -26.72
C SER A 199 13.44 -7.86 -25.79
N ALA A 200 12.38 -8.52 -26.27
CA ALA A 200 11.69 -9.56 -25.53
C ALA A 200 12.66 -10.67 -25.07
N GLY A 201 12.53 -11.09 -23.80
CA GLY A 201 13.38 -12.10 -23.19
C GLY A 201 14.74 -11.61 -22.69
N GLY A 202 15.06 -10.34 -22.84
CA GLY A 202 16.25 -9.72 -22.23
C GLY A 202 16.10 -9.56 -20.71
N ALA A 203 17.22 -9.25 -20.06
CA ALA A 203 17.21 -8.98 -18.61
C ALA A 203 16.77 -7.55 -18.31
N TRP A 204 16.04 -7.36 -17.24
CA TRP A 204 15.73 -6.05 -16.68
C TRP A 204 17.00 -5.45 -16.06
N THR A 205 17.11 -4.13 -16.16
CA THR A 205 18.26 -3.39 -15.61
C THR A 205 17.83 -2.58 -14.41
N GLU A 206 18.43 -2.87 -13.26
CA GLU A 206 18.26 -2.06 -12.05
C GLU A 206 19.22 -0.88 -12.06
N THR A 207 18.73 0.25 -11.55
CA THR A 207 19.52 1.46 -11.33
C THR A 207 19.11 2.07 -9.99
N VAL A 208 20.08 2.23 -9.09
CA VAL A 208 19.87 2.96 -7.84
C VAL A 208 19.78 4.45 -8.16
N LEU A 209 18.64 5.06 -7.86
CA LEU A 209 18.40 6.49 -8.04
C LEU A 209 18.90 7.29 -6.85
N HIS A 210 18.80 6.73 -5.64
CA HIS A 210 19.32 7.29 -4.40
C HIS A 210 19.59 6.19 -3.38
N SER A 211 20.68 6.33 -2.62
CA SER A 211 21.04 5.47 -1.50
C SER A 211 21.05 6.31 -0.22
N PHE A 212 20.18 5.97 0.74
CA PHE A 212 20.03 6.74 1.97
C PHE A 212 21.16 6.52 2.94
N GLY A 213 21.71 7.64 3.47
CA GLY A 213 22.83 7.64 4.40
C GLY A 213 22.45 7.79 5.87
N GLY A 214 21.17 7.92 6.19
CA GLY A 214 20.73 8.26 7.54
C GLY A 214 20.93 9.73 7.90
N GLY A 215 20.74 10.09 9.19
CA GLY A 215 20.81 11.49 9.62
C GLY A 215 19.86 12.38 8.81
N PRO A 216 20.28 13.59 8.39
CA PRO A 216 19.41 14.51 7.64
C PRO A 216 18.88 13.97 6.30
N ASP A 217 19.58 12.98 5.71
CA ASP A 217 19.18 12.36 4.46
C ASP A 217 17.96 11.46 4.61
N GLY A 218 17.68 10.96 5.79
CA GLY A 218 16.67 9.95 6.04
C GLY A 218 17.20 8.52 5.91
N ALA A 219 16.42 7.54 6.35
CA ALA A 219 16.74 6.12 6.25
C ALA A 219 15.46 5.26 6.33
N THR A 220 15.57 4.07 5.79
CA THR A 220 14.50 3.05 5.86
C THR A 220 13.22 3.52 5.18
N PRO A 221 13.24 3.79 3.85
CA PRO A 221 12.00 4.01 3.12
C PRO A 221 11.18 2.73 3.13
N LYS A 222 9.93 2.82 3.56
CA LYS A 222 9.00 1.68 3.65
C LYS A 222 7.78 1.83 2.76
N GLY A 223 7.34 3.07 2.54
CA GLY A 223 6.19 3.37 1.70
C GLY A 223 6.49 3.24 0.21
N SER A 224 5.44 3.02 -0.58
CA SER A 224 5.55 3.06 -2.03
C SER A 224 5.99 4.45 -2.51
N ILE A 225 6.70 4.48 -3.61
CA ILE A 225 7.04 5.74 -4.30
C ILE A 225 5.80 6.27 -4.99
N ALA A 226 5.62 7.58 -4.98
CA ALA A 226 4.61 8.28 -5.78
C ALA A 226 5.31 9.03 -6.91
N ALA A 227 4.72 9.04 -8.11
CA ALA A 227 5.29 9.75 -9.26
C ALA A 227 4.40 10.93 -9.67
N SER A 228 5.02 12.05 -10.01
CA SER A 228 4.34 13.19 -10.61
C SER A 228 4.38 13.12 -12.14
N PRO A 229 3.47 13.84 -12.82
CA PRO A 229 3.41 13.84 -14.28
C PRO A 229 4.69 14.36 -14.97
N ASP A 230 5.50 15.18 -14.31
CA ASP A 230 6.80 15.67 -14.77
C ASP A 230 7.96 14.69 -14.53
N GLY A 231 7.66 13.50 -14.02
CA GLY A 231 8.62 12.43 -13.76
C GLY A 231 9.31 12.51 -12.39
N GLY A 232 8.98 13.48 -11.56
CA GLY A 232 9.46 13.55 -10.18
C GLY A 232 8.93 12.39 -9.35
N LEU A 233 9.75 11.87 -8.42
CA LEU A 233 9.38 10.80 -7.51
C LEU A 233 9.35 11.35 -6.09
N TYR A 234 8.36 10.93 -5.33
CA TYR A 234 8.15 11.35 -3.94
C TYR A 234 8.03 10.14 -3.03
N GLY A 235 8.52 10.27 -1.81
CA GLY A 235 8.43 9.20 -0.81
C GLY A 235 8.73 9.69 0.59
N THR A 236 8.70 8.76 1.52
CA THR A 236 8.97 8.98 2.93
C THR A 236 10.08 8.05 3.43
N THR A 237 10.78 8.44 4.47
CA THR A 237 11.68 7.57 5.22
C THR A 237 11.19 7.44 6.65
N LEU A 238 11.17 6.21 7.18
CA LEU A 238 10.74 5.93 8.55
C LEU A 238 11.61 6.66 9.59
N ASN A 239 12.92 6.69 9.32
CA ASN A 239 13.94 7.18 10.24
C ASN A 239 14.73 8.32 9.61
N GLY A 240 15.53 8.99 10.44
CA GLY A 240 16.37 10.10 10.02
C GLY A 240 15.60 11.41 10.02
N GLY A 241 16.10 12.41 9.32
CA GLY A 241 15.71 13.79 9.51
C GLY A 241 16.42 14.43 10.69
N THR A 242 16.23 15.72 10.91
CA THR A 242 16.91 16.49 11.96
C THR A 242 16.59 16.02 13.39
N ALA A 243 15.39 15.49 13.61
CA ALA A 243 14.92 14.96 14.89
C ALA A 243 14.92 13.42 14.97
N GLY A 244 15.28 12.72 13.88
CA GLY A 244 15.25 11.26 13.83
C GLY A 244 13.87 10.64 13.60
N CYS A 245 12.83 11.46 13.35
CA CYS A 245 11.44 11.04 13.25
C CYS A 245 10.97 10.78 11.82
N GLY A 246 11.89 10.73 10.87
CA GLY A 246 11.64 10.47 9.47
C GLY A 246 11.61 11.73 8.60
N THR A 247 11.54 11.51 7.30
CA THR A 247 11.52 12.60 6.30
C THR A 247 10.49 12.34 5.22
N ALA A 248 10.04 13.41 4.56
CA ALA A 248 9.47 13.36 3.24
C ALA A 248 10.52 13.87 2.23
N PHE A 249 10.63 13.24 1.07
CA PHE A 249 11.62 13.58 0.07
C PHE A 249 11.05 13.62 -1.34
N ALA A 250 11.77 14.33 -2.23
CA ALA A 250 11.59 14.26 -3.67
C ALA A 250 12.90 13.82 -4.34
N LEU A 251 12.76 13.04 -5.41
CA LEU A 251 13.81 12.78 -6.39
C LEU A 251 13.42 13.41 -7.72
N LYS A 252 14.25 14.31 -8.20
CA LYS A 252 14.06 14.95 -9.50
C LYS A 252 14.85 14.21 -10.56
N PRO A 253 14.22 13.90 -11.71
CA PRO A 253 14.93 13.28 -12.80
C PRO A 253 16.04 14.21 -13.33
N PRO A 254 17.11 13.64 -13.89
CA PRO A 254 18.19 14.41 -14.47
C PRO A 254 17.70 15.22 -15.67
N ALA A 255 18.28 16.42 -15.86
CA ALA A 255 17.98 17.27 -17.01
C ALA A 255 18.50 16.69 -18.34
N SER A 256 19.57 15.90 -18.28
CA SER A 256 20.17 15.22 -19.43
C SER A 256 20.34 13.73 -19.16
N ALA A 257 20.20 12.92 -20.19
CA ALA A 257 20.42 11.48 -20.07
C ALA A 257 21.86 11.17 -19.61
N GLY A 258 21.99 10.38 -18.56
CA GLY A 258 23.25 10.00 -17.94
C GLY A 258 23.65 10.81 -16.71
N ASP A 259 22.98 11.92 -16.42
CA ASP A 259 23.19 12.65 -15.18
C ASP A 259 22.51 11.91 -13.99
N ALA A 260 22.92 12.24 -12.78
CA ALA A 260 22.34 11.65 -11.57
C ALA A 260 21.01 12.29 -11.20
N TRP A 261 20.11 11.51 -10.60
CA TRP A 261 18.92 12.02 -9.93
C TRP A 261 19.31 12.91 -8.76
N THR A 262 18.53 13.97 -8.55
CA THR A 262 18.77 14.90 -7.43
C THR A 262 17.74 14.70 -6.34
N LYS A 263 18.20 14.33 -5.15
CA LYS A 263 17.35 14.19 -3.96
C LYS A 263 17.22 15.51 -3.22
N GLN A 264 16.00 15.84 -2.84
CA GLN A 264 15.68 16.95 -1.92
C GLN A 264 14.89 16.41 -0.74
N THR A 265 15.30 16.73 0.50
CA THR A 265 14.44 16.57 1.66
C THR A 265 13.41 17.70 1.64
N LEU A 266 12.13 17.35 1.57
CA LEU A 266 11.02 18.29 1.56
C LEU A 266 10.67 18.72 2.97
N TYR A 267 10.64 17.75 3.90
CA TYR A 267 10.32 17.95 5.30
C TYR A 267 11.04 16.95 6.19
N SER A 268 11.44 17.40 7.37
CA SER A 268 11.98 16.56 8.44
C SER A 268 11.02 16.60 9.62
N PHE A 269 10.36 15.48 9.92
CA PHE A 269 9.40 15.39 11.01
C PHE A 269 10.07 15.62 12.36
N ALA A 270 9.44 16.44 13.19
CA ALA A 270 9.99 16.89 14.48
C ALA A 270 9.58 16.02 15.68
N CYS A 271 8.92 14.88 15.43
CA CYS A 271 8.28 14.04 16.46
C CYS A 271 7.04 14.74 17.07
N ALA A 272 6.42 14.16 18.11
CA ALA A 272 5.22 14.73 18.72
C ALA A 272 5.48 16.17 19.24
N PRO A 273 4.56 17.11 19.04
CA PRO A 273 3.19 16.97 18.52
C PRO A 273 3.07 16.92 16.99
N ASP A 274 4.17 17.07 16.25
CA ASP A 274 4.28 16.78 14.83
C ASP A 274 4.16 15.27 14.55
N GLY A 275 4.19 14.88 13.28
CA GLY A 275 4.22 13.47 12.90
C GLY A 275 5.56 12.79 13.21
N SER A 276 5.54 11.48 13.27
CA SER A 276 6.74 10.64 13.40
C SER A 276 6.55 9.31 12.70
N GLN A 277 7.64 8.81 12.12
CA GLN A 277 7.66 7.54 11.43
C GLN A 277 6.67 7.47 10.24
N PRO A 278 6.80 8.35 9.24
CA PRO A 278 6.03 8.22 8.02
C PRO A 278 6.51 6.95 7.28
N ASP A 279 5.64 5.96 7.17
CA ASP A 279 5.95 4.66 6.59
C ASP A 279 5.05 4.28 5.41
N ALA A 280 4.22 5.21 4.97
CA ALA A 280 3.27 5.05 3.89
C ALA A 280 3.64 5.85 2.64
N ALA A 281 2.96 5.53 1.53
CA ALA A 281 3.04 6.30 0.29
C ALA A 281 2.47 7.72 0.46
N LEU A 282 3.00 8.65 -0.33
CA LEU A 282 2.42 9.98 -0.47
C LEU A 282 1.40 9.99 -1.61
N ALA A 283 0.28 10.68 -1.41
CA ALA A 283 -0.71 10.96 -2.45
C ALA A 283 -0.51 12.37 -3.00
N LEU A 284 -0.54 12.53 -4.34
CA LEU A 284 -0.40 13.81 -5.02
C LEU A 284 -1.77 14.31 -5.45
N GLY A 285 -2.15 15.51 -5.05
CA GLY A 285 -3.40 16.12 -5.47
C GLY A 285 -3.52 17.59 -5.05
N GLY A 286 -4.27 18.38 -5.80
CA GLY A 286 -4.49 19.80 -5.47
C GLY A 286 -3.21 20.65 -5.40
N GLY A 287 -2.09 20.20 -5.98
CA GLY A 287 -0.80 20.87 -5.89
C GLY A 287 -0.05 20.63 -4.58
N ALA A 288 -0.50 19.70 -3.74
CA ALA A 288 0.13 19.30 -2.48
C ALA A 288 0.39 17.79 -2.44
N LEU A 289 1.20 17.36 -1.47
CA LEU A 289 1.39 15.97 -1.10
C LEU A 289 0.62 15.72 0.20
N TYR A 290 0.00 14.56 0.30
CA TYR A 290 -0.70 14.11 1.50
C TYR A 290 -0.13 12.78 1.96
N GLY A 291 -0.03 12.58 3.27
CA GLY A 291 0.51 11.35 3.83
C GLY A 291 0.07 11.12 5.26
N THR A 292 0.54 10.02 5.82
CA THR A 292 0.30 9.64 7.21
C THR A 292 1.61 9.42 7.94
N THR A 293 1.59 9.60 9.25
CA THR A 293 2.67 9.16 10.14
C THR A 293 2.15 8.12 11.11
N HIS A 294 2.91 7.04 11.31
CA HIS A 294 2.51 5.95 12.19
C HIS A 294 2.35 6.38 13.65
N THR A 295 3.21 7.26 14.12
CA THR A 295 3.21 7.83 15.47
C THR A 295 3.32 9.35 15.41
N GLY A 296 3.40 10.02 16.54
CA GLY A 296 3.36 11.48 16.63
C GLY A 296 1.93 11.98 16.83
N GLY A 297 1.74 13.28 16.63
CA GLY A 297 0.47 13.94 16.93
C GLY A 297 0.26 14.16 18.42
N THR A 298 -0.96 14.53 18.78
CA THR A 298 -1.35 14.92 20.15
C THR A 298 -2.12 13.83 20.90
N GLY A 299 -2.29 12.65 20.29
CA GLY A 299 -3.02 11.52 20.86
C GLY A 299 -2.36 10.91 22.08
N THR A 300 -3.12 10.09 22.82
CA THR A 300 -2.71 9.52 24.13
C THR A 300 -1.88 8.24 24.04
N CYS A 301 -1.67 7.71 22.83
CA CYS A 301 -0.82 6.53 22.62
C CYS A 301 0.64 6.83 23.01
N PRO A 302 1.43 5.79 23.39
CA PRO A 302 2.86 5.96 23.55
C PRO A 302 3.50 6.51 22.26
N ARG A 303 4.14 7.66 22.30
CA ARG A 303 4.70 8.42 21.16
C ARG A 303 3.66 9.08 20.23
N GLY A 304 2.39 9.23 20.66
CA GLY A 304 1.29 9.71 19.84
C GLY A 304 0.66 8.61 18.98
N CYS A 305 -0.56 8.87 18.49
CA CYS A 305 -1.38 7.89 17.78
C CYS A 305 -1.30 8.02 16.25
N GLY A 306 -0.41 8.87 15.75
CA GLY A 306 -0.24 9.15 14.34
C GLY A 306 -1.01 10.36 13.84
N THR A 307 -0.67 10.81 12.64
CA THR A 307 -1.27 11.99 12.00
C THR A 307 -1.59 11.73 10.53
N VAL A 308 -2.51 12.54 9.99
CA VAL A 308 -2.61 12.81 8.56
C VAL A 308 -2.07 14.22 8.33
N PHE A 309 -1.19 14.36 7.37
CA PHE A 309 -0.53 15.63 7.07
C PHE A 309 -0.63 16.01 5.58
N SER A 310 -0.40 17.28 5.30
CA SER A 310 -0.15 17.78 3.96
C SER A 310 1.20 18.47 3.89
N LEU A 311 1.83 18.43 2.70
CA LEU A 311 3.01 19.20 2.36
C LEU A 311 2.68 20.08 1.16
N ALA A 312 2.68 21.40 1.38
CA ALA A 312 2.47 22.38 0.32
C ALA A 312 3.84 22.84 -0.24
N PRO A 313 4.00 22.90 -1.57
CA PRO A 313 5.22 23.40 -2.16
C PRO A 313 5.38 24.91 -1.88
N PRO A 314 6.62 25.41 -1.86
CA PRO A 314 6.87 26.82 -1.65
C PRO A 314 6.28 27.69 -2.76
N ALA A 315 5.79 28.88 -2.38
CA ALA A 315 5.24 29.84 -3.34
C ALA A 315 6.27 30.38 -4.34
N LEU A 316 7.57 30.34 -3.97
CA LEU A 316 8.69 30.74 -4.82
C LEU A 316 9.67 29.58 -4.98
N PRO A 317 10.28 29.41 -6.17
CA PRO A 317 11.30 28.39 -6.38
C PRO A 317 12.44 28.51 -5.36
N GLY A 318 12.83 27.39 -4.76
CA GLY A 318 13.92 27.31 -3.78
C GLY A 318 13.51 27.64 -2.33
N GLY A 319 12.24 27.94 -2.07
CA GLY A 319 11.72 28.06 -0.70
C GLY A 319 11.51 26.71 -0.03
N ASP A 320 11.11 26.74 1.22
CA ASP A 320 10.82 25.55 2.01
C ASP A 320 9.39 25.07 1.81
N TRP A 321 9.19 23.76 1.84
CA TRP A 321 7.89 23.13 1.86
C TRP A 321 7.24 23.38 3.23
N THR A 322 5.94 23.57 3.22
CA THR A 322 5.17 23.82 4.45
C THR A 322 4.35 22.60 4.80
N GLU A 323 4.58 22.06 5.97
CA GLU A 323 3.78 20.97 6.55
C GLU A 323 2.58 21.55 7.29
N ALA A 324 1.46 20.82 7.24
CA ALA A 324 0.30 21.03 8.09
C ALA A 324 -0.28 19.69 8.53
N VAL A 325 -0.45 19.52 9.85
CA VAL A 325 -1.21 18.41 10.41
C VAL A 325 -2.71 18.65 10.13
N LEU A 326 -3.31 17.79 9.33
CA LEU A 326 -4.73 17.85 8.96
C LEU A 326 -5.61 17.18 10.01
N HIS A 327 -5.12 16.09 10.60
CA HIS A 327 -5.75 15.35 11.69
C HIS A 327 -4.70 14.68 12.58
N SER A 328 -4.94 14.67 13.87
CA SER A 328 -4.12 13.96 14.86
C SER A 328 -5.00 12.94 15.57
N PHE A 329 -4.76 11.66 15.34
CA PHE A 329 -5.53 10.58 15.95
C PHE A 329 -5.37 10.56 17.46
N THR A 330 -6.46 10.26 18.17
CA THR A 330 -6.47 10.27 19.65
C THR A 330 -6.22 8.90 20.28
N GLY A 331 -6.35 7.82 19.50
CA GLY A 331 -6.28 6.44 19.97
C GLY A 331 -7.61 5.89 20.47
N GLY A 332 -8.67 6.68 20.36
CA GLY A 332 -10.03 6.32 20.74
C GLY A 332 -10.90 5.87 19.58
N THR A 333 -12.08 6.45 19.48
CA THR A 333 -13.06 6.13 18.43
C THR A 333 -12.64 6.56 17.03
N ASP A 334 -11.75 7.53 16.92
CA ASP A 334 -11.17 8.05 15.67
C ASP A 334 -10.06 7.16 15.09
N GLY A 335 -9.56 6.20 15.82
CA GLY A 335 -8.50 5.31 15.39
C GLY A 335 -7.13 5.66 15.94
N ALA A 336 -6.15 4.81 15.58
CA ALA A 336 -4.74 4.98 15.91
C ALA A 336 -3.85 4.25 14.92
N PHE A 337 -2.61 4.73 14.78
CA PHE A 337 -1.58 4.10 13.95
C PHE A 337 -2.06 3.93 12.51
N PRO A 338 -2.26 5.04 11.77
CA PRO A 338 -2.51 4.95 10.33
C PRO A 338 -1.31 4.23 9.70
N ALA A 339 -1.49 2.95 9.40
CA ALA A 339 -0.41 2.05 9.08
C ALA A 339 -0.20 1.97 7.57
N PHE A 340 1.03 1.71 7.17
CA PHE A 340 1.60 1.28 5.87
C PHE A 340 0.92 1.79 4.59
N ALA A 341 -0.34 2.13 4.65
CA ALA A 341 -1.12 2.69 3.57
C ALA A 341 -1.30 4.17 3.81
N GLY A 342 -0.89 4.95 2.88
CA GLY A 342 -1.12 6.38 2.86
C GLY A 342 -2.61 6.72 2.76
N VAL A 343 -2.88 7.94 2.36
CA VAL A 343 -4.23 8.36 2.03
C VAL A 343 -4.49 8.24 0.54
N THR A 344 -5.72 7.92 0.17
CA THR A 344 -6.22 7.97 -1.21
C THR A 344 -7.10 9.20 -1.38
N ILE A 345 -6.90 9.94 -2.46
CA ILE A 345 -7.65 11.17 -2.75
C ILE A 345 -8.87 10.80 -3.59
N GLY A 346 -10.05 11.07 -3.06
CA GLY A 346 -11.31 10.93 -3.76
C GLY A 346 -11.83 12.22 -4.38
N SER A 347 -13.07 12.19 -4.82
CA SER A 347 -13.75 13.36 -5.40
C SER A 347 -13.86 14.51 -4.39
N GLY A 348 -13.76 15.75 -4.86
CA GLY A 348 -13.81 16.92 -4.01
C GLY A 348 -12.59 17.09 -3.08
N GLY A 349 -11.52 16.33 -3.27
CA GLY A 349 -10.31 16.40 -2.42
C GLY A 349 -10.46 15.72 -1.06
N VAL A 350 -11.49 14.90 -0.87
CA VAL A 350 -11.66 14.10 0.35
C VAL A 350 -10.55 13.05 0.41
N LEU A 351 -9.89 12.95 1.57
CA LEU A 351 -8.86 11.94 1.82
C LEU A 351 -9.50 10.75 2.52
N TYR A 352 -9.18 9.55 2.05
CA TYR A 352 -9.61 8.29 2.65
C TYR A 352 -8.40 7.51 3.12
N GLY A 353 -8.49 6.88 4.28
CA GLY A 353 -7.41 6.07 4.82
C GLY A 353 -7.92 5.06 5.85
N THR A 354 -6.97 4.33 6.42
CA THR A 354 -7.24 3.31 7.44
C THR A 354 -6.34 3.52 8.66
N THR A 355 -6.80 3.06 9.81
CA THR A 355 -5.99 2.97 11.04
C THR A 355 -5.90 1.53 11.51
N ALA A 356 -4.74 1.10 12.00
CA ALA A 356 -4.53 -0.28 12.46
C ALA A 356 -5.29 -0.59 13.75
N ASP A 357 -5.42 0.39 14.64
CA ASP A 357 -6.04 0.25 15.96
C ASP A 357 -7.10 1.33 16.20
N GLY A 358 -7.81 1.28 17.32
CA GLY A 358 -8.88 2.21 17.69
C GLY A 358 -10.17 1.93 16.93
N GLY A 359 -10.92 2.99 16.57
CA GLY A 359 -12.14 2.84 15.75
C GLY A 359 -13.35 2.31 16.52
N GLY A 360 -13.52 2.65 17.80
CA GLY A 360 -14.69 2.27 18.61
C GLY A 360 -14.71 0.83 19.10
N THR A 361 -14.23 -0.12 18.31
CA THR A 361 -14.09 -1.54 18.69
C THR A 361 -12.66 -1.93 19.04
N GLY A 362 -11.70 -1.03 18.88
CA GLY A 362 -10.28 -1.31 19.09
C GLY A 362 -9.63 -2.12 17.95
N GLN A 363 -10.28 -2.16 16.79
CA GLN A 363 -9.87 -3.04 15.69
C GLN A 363 -9.51 -2.28 14.41
N GLY A 364 -9.20 -0.99 14.57
CA GLY A 364 -8.96 -0.09 13.46
C GLY A 364 -10.22 0.49 12.84
N ALA A 365 -10.02 1.38 11.91
CA ALA A 365 -11.10 2.07 11.22
C ALA A 365 -10.73 2.38 9.76
N VAL A 366 -11.75 2.55 8.95
CA VAL A 366 -11.68 3.36 7.73
C VAL A 366 -12.14 4.76 8.10
N TYR A 367 -11.44 5.77 7.65
CA TYR A 367 -11.80 7.17 7.88
C TYR A 367 -11.83 7.96 6.57
N SER A 368 -12.57 9.06 6.59
CA SER A 368 -12.48 10.11 5.58
C SER A 368 -12.17 11.45 6.24
N LEU A 369 -11.35 12.26 5.58
CA LEU A 369 -11.12 13.66 5.94
C LEU A 369 -11.65 14.54 4.82
N THR A 370 -12.68 15.32 5.12
CA THR A 370 -13.27 16.28 4.19
C THR A 370 -12.55 17.62 4.32
N PRO A 371 -12.08 18.21 3.21
CA PRO A 371 -11.42 19.50 3.26
C PRO A 371 -12.38 20.60 3.70
N PRO A 372 -11.90 21.65 4.37
CA PRO A 372 -12.72 22.75 4.80
C PRO A 372 -13.26 23.54 3.59
N ALA A 373 -14.47 24.10 3.74
CA ALA A 373 -15.10 24.92 2.71
C ALA A 373 -14.36 26.23 2.41
N SER A 374 -13.50 26.67 3.34
CA SER A 374 -12.69 27.89 3.21
C SER A 374 -11.23 27.60 3.55
N PRO A 375 -10.27 28.23 2.85
CA PRO A 375 -8.85 28.10 3.16
C PRO A 375 -8.54 28.38 4.63
N GLY A 376 -7.72 27.51 5.26
CA GLY A 376 -7.34 27.63 6.67
C GLY A 376 -8.37 27.12 7.68
N GLY A 377 -9.52 26.61 7.22
CA GLY A 377 -10.49 25.93 8.08
C GLY A 377 -9.98 24.56 8.55
N GLN A 378 -10.73 23.95 9.47
CA GLN A 378 -10.41 22.60 9.97
C GLN A 378 -10.95 21.53 9.04
N TRP A 379 -10.17 20.48 8.83
CA TRP A 379 -10.62 19.25 8.17
C TRP A 379 -11.62 18.52 9.06
N THR A 380 -12.63 17.92 8.44
CA THR A 380 -13.67 17.19 9.18
C THR A 380 -13.46 15.70 8.99
N GLU A 381 -13.20 15.00 10.09
CA GLU A 381 -13.11 13.56 10.07
C GLU A 381 -14.50 12.92 10.14
N THR A 382 -14.66 11.82 9.41
CA THR A 382 -15.76 10.86 9.55
C THR A 382 -15.19 9.46 9.67
N VAL A 383 -15.45 8.82 10.80
CA VAL A 383 -14.97 7.47 11.08
C VAL A 383 -16.04 6.47 10.68
N LEU A 384 -15.60 5.45 9.96
CA LEU A 384 -16.38 4.29 9.61
C LEU A 384 -15.77 3.11 10.34
N GLY A 385 -16.32 2.79 11.49
CA GLY A 385 -15.86 1.64 12.27
C GLY A 385 -16.19 0.33 11.58
N PHE A 386 -15.36 -0.69 11.78
CA PHE A 386 -15.66 -2.08 11.37
C PHE A 386 -16.76 -2.74 12.20
N GLY A 387 -17.39 -2.03 13.17
CA GLY A 387 -18.35 -2.56 14.14
C GLY A 387 -19.66 -3.14 13.59
N GLY A 388 -19.87 -3.12 12.26
CA GLY A 388 -21.02 -3.78 11.60
C GLY A 388 -20.67 -5.07 10.86
N ILE A 389 -19.40 -5.41 10.75
CA ILE A 389 -18.95 -6.64 10.09
C ILE A 389 -18.86 -7.72 11.19
N ALA A 390 -19.74 -8.73 11.14
CA ALA A 390 -19.68 -9.86 12.07
C ALA A 390 -18.30 -10.52 11.98
N ASN A 391 -17.56 -10.57 13.09
CA ASN A 391 -16.18 -11.03 13.17
C ASN A 391 -15.17 -10.15 12.39
N ALA A 392 -15.50 -8.88 12.12
CA ALA A 392 -14.51 -7.93 11.67
C ALA A 392 -13.53 -7.69 12.80
N SER A 393 -12.35 -8.16 12.67
CA SER A 393 -11.30 -7.89 13.62
C SER A 393 -10.03 -7.47 12.94
N ALA A 394 -9.42 -6.50 13.56
CA ALA A 394 -8.04 -6.13 13.61
C ALA A 394 -7.34 -5.75 12.29
N GLY A 395 -7.02 -4.47 12.26
CA GLY A 395 -5.88 -3.95 11.53
C GLY A 395 -5.99 -3.97 10.01
N PRO A 396 -6.74 -3.05 9.41
CA PRO A 396 -6.45 -2.77 8.02
C PRO A 396 -5.00 -2.25 7.93
N ASN A 397 -4.13 -3.06 7.35
CA ASN A 397 -2.73 -2.70 7.11
C ASN A 397 -2.47 -2.26 5.66
N GLY A 398 -3.48 -2.38 4.80
CA GLY A 398 -3.48 -1.80 3.46
C GLY A 398 -4.30 -0.52 3.41
N GLY A 399 -4.06 0.33 2.42
CA GLY A 399 -4.88 1.48 2.11
C GLY A 399 -6.24 1.10 1.54
N VAL A 400 -6.97 2.13 1.20
CA VAL A 400 -8.15 1.96 0.38
C VAL A 400 -7.86 2.45 -1.04
N THR A 401 -8.30 1.68 -2.02
CA THR A 401 -8.21 2.03 -3.44
C THR A 401 -9.60 2.41 -3.93
N VAL A 402 -9.71 3.54 -4.65
CA VAL A 402 -10.98 3.97 -5.26
C VAL A 402 -11.20 3.21 -6.55
N GLY A 403 -12.30 2.47 -6.63
CA GLY A 403 -12.74 1.84 -7.87
C GLY A 403 -13.36 2.84 -8.85
N PRO A 404 -13.51 2.46 -10.14
CA PRO A 404 -14.15 3.29 -11.16
C PRO A 404 -15.63 3.59 -10.87
N ASP A 405 -16.25 2.82 -9.99
CA ASP A 405 -17.61 2.97 -9.48
C ASP A 405 -17.71 3.93 -8.26
N GLY A 406 -16.58 4.50 -7.83
CA GLY A 406 -16.47 5.36 -6.65
C GLY A 406 -16.55 4.60 -5.33
N VAL A 407 -16.52 3.26 -5.36
CA VAL A 407 -16.44 2.41 -4.17
C VAL A 407 -14.99 2.32 -3.73
N LEU A 408 -14.77 2.37 -2.42
CA LEU A 408 -13.47 2.12 -1.80
C LEU A 408 -13.32 0.64 -1.51
N TYR A 409 -12.18 0.08 -1.89
CA TYR A 409 -11.82 -1.32 -1.63
C TYR A 409 -10.56 -1.36 -0.79
N GLY A 410 -10.52 -2.25 0.20
CA GLY A 410 -9.35 -2.40 1.06
C GLY A 410 -9.25 -3.80 1.65
N THR A 411 -8.16 -4.05 2.37
CA THR A 411 -7.86 -5.33 3.02
C THR A 411 -7.76 -5.16 4.53
N SER A 412 -8.11 -6.20 5.28
CA SER A 412 -7.81 -6.32 6.71
C SER A 412 -7.04 -7.61 6.96
N THR A 413 -6.01 -7.54 7.80
CA THR A 413 -5.11 -8.67 8.06
C THR A 413 -5.73 -9.75 8.93
N ALA A 414 -6.77 -9.42 9.66
CA ALA A 414 -7.54 -10.34 10.49
C ALA A 414 -9.04 -10.10 10.28
N GLY A 415 -9.86 -10.89 10.96
CA GLY A 415 -11.31 -10.85 10.80
C GLY A 415 -11.84 -11.85 9.78
N GLY A 416 -13.12 -11.72 9.48
CA GLY A 416 -13.84 -12.70 8.67
C GLY A 416 -14.18 -13.97 9.42
N ALA A 417 -14.69 -14.96 8.69
CA ALA A 417 -15.25 -16.19 9.27
C ALA A 417 -14.23 -17.03 10.07
N ARG A 418 -12.94 -16.94 9.75
CA ARG A 418 -11.85 -17.69 10.38
C ARG A 418 -10.73 -16.83 10.95
N ASN A 419 -10.92 -15.52 10.98
CA ASN A 419 -9.91 -14.56 11.43
C ASN A 419 -8.61 -14.52 10.60
N ASN A 420 -8.70 -14.87 9.32
CA ASN A 420 -7.57 -14.92 8.39
C ASN A 420 -7.51 -13.69 7.46
N GLY A 421 -8.33 -12.69 7.74
CA GLY A 421 -8.41 -11.46 6.97
C GLY A 421 -9.59 -11.39 6.01
N THR A 422 -9.82 -10.17 5.51
CA THR A 422 -10.93 -9.90 4.59
C THR A 422 -10.52 -8.93 3.48
N VAL A 423 -11.28 -8.95 2.39
CA VAL A 423 -11.40 -7.82 1.49
C VAL A 423 -12.75 -7.16 1.76
N PHE A 424 -12.75 -5.86 1.91
CA PHE A 424 -13.95 -5.08 2.17
C PHE A 424 -14.20 -4.03 1.09
N ALA A 425 -15.44 -3.59 0.98
CA ALA A 425 -15.86 -2.49 0.13
C ALA A 425 -16.67 -1.49 0.93
N TRP A 426 -16.51 -0.22 0.60
CA TRP A 426 -17.30 0.86 1.18
C TRP A 426 -17.64 1.90 0.12
N LYS A 427 -18.89 2.31 0.08
CA LYS A 427 -19.35 3.40 -0.78
C LYS A 427 -19.56 4.64 0.08
N PRO A 428 -18.73 5.70 -0.12
CA PRO A 428 -18.84 6.96 0.63
C PRO A 428 -20.12 7.71 0.34
#